data_5d69351648cc5c4f73c1dbe1fcd30a29
#
_entry.id   5d69351648cc5c4f73c1dbe1fcd30a29
#
_cell.length_a   1.000
_cell.length_b   1.000
_cell.length_c   1.000
_cell.angle_alpha   90.00
_cell.angle_beta   90.00
_cell.angle_gamma   90.00
#
_symmetry.space_group_name_H-M   'P 1'
#
loop_
_entity.id
_entity.type
_entity.pdbx_description
1 polymer ?
#
loop_
_entity_poly.entity_id
_entity_poly.type
_entity_poly.pdbx_seq_one_letter_code
_entity_poly.pdbx_strand_id
1 'polypeptide(L)'
;QQLAGNRYYLDMKNRAETLTRVAPGSMAPVFTAITLEGDTVSLADLRGKYVILDFWASWCMPCRAESVHVKEIYQKLHEKGLDVFSVSSDKDEQAWRKAIEDDGMVWHQGILRGKNKKHVYELYGIVGIPAIWVIDPDGKIIGKNLRGEKLKDFCSRLFD
;
A
#
# COMPACT_ATOMS: atom_id res chain seq x y z
N GLN A 1 -2.23 37.56 -7.48
CA GLN A 1 -1.21 37.80 -6.45
C GLN A 1 -1.66 37.37 -5.04
N GLN A 2 -2.94 37.48 -4.72
CA GLN A 2 -3.47 37.12 -3.40
C GLN A 2 -3.75 35.63 -3.25
N LEU A 3 -3.87 34.87 -4.36
CA LEU A 3 -4.17 33.45 -4.34
C LEU A 3 -3.02 32.60 -3.77
N ALA A 4 -1.77 32.94 -4.03
CA ALA A 4 -0.59 32.20 -3.57
C ALA A 4 -0.41 32.21 -2.05
N GLY A 5 -0.98 33.21 -1.34
CA GLY A 5 -0.96 33.28 0.12
C GLY A 5 -2.22 32.72 0.79
N ASN A 6 -3.19 32.31 0.01
CA ASN A 6 -4.44 31.76 0.53
C ASN A 6 -4.22 30.33 0.99
N ARG A 7 -4.56 30.02 2.24
CA ARG A 7 -4.42 28.69 2.83
C ARG A 7 -5.13 27.62 2.00
N TYR A 8 -6.33 27.92 1.53
CA TYR A 8 -7.09 26.99 0.70
C TYR A 8 -6.36 26.67 -0.62
N TYR A 9 -5.80 27.68 -1.27
CA TYR A 9 -5.01 27.49 -2.49
C TYR A 9 -3.76 26.64 -2.23
N LEU A 10 -3.04 26.89 -1.13
CA LEU A 10 -1.86 26.12 -0.75
C LEU A 10 -2.22 24.66 -0.44
N ASP A 11 -3.34 24.44 0.25
CA ASP A 11 -3.83 23.10 0.56
C ASP A 11 -4.18 22.33 -0.71
N MET A 12 -4.87 22.98 -1.65
CA MET A 12 -5.20 22.37 -2.95
C MET A 12 -3.95 22.05 -3.75
N LYS A 13 -2.99 22.95 -3.78
CA LYS A 13 -1.71 22.77 -4.48
C LYS A 13 -0.93 21.57 -3.89
N ASN A 14 -0.82 21.52 -2.59
CA ASN A 14 -0.15 20.43 -1.89
C ASN A 14 -0.81 19.07 -2.15
N ARG A 15 -2.14 19.05 -2.17
CA ARG A 15 -2.90 17.83 -2.47
C ARG A 15 -2.68 17.39 -3.92
N ALA A 16 -2.69 18.33 -4.87
CA ALA A 16 -2.45 18.02 -6.28
C ALA A 16 -1.04 17.47 -6.48
N GLU A 17 -0.03 18.03 -5.84
CA GLU A 17 1.36 17.54 -5.89
C GLU A 17 1.48 16.14 -5.31
N THR A 18 0.81 15.87 -4.18
CA THR A 18 0.79 14.54 -3.54
C THR A 18 0.14 13.50 -4.45
N LEU A 19 -1.01 13.81 -5.03
CA LEU A 19 -1.71 12.90 -5.94
C LEU A 19 -0.88 12.59 -7.19
N THR A 20 -0.16 13.56 -7.72
CA THR A 20 0.75 13.37 -8.85
C THR A 20 1.93 12.47 -8.48
N ARG A 21 2.48 12.64 -7.28
CA ARG A 21 3.61 11.85 -6.79
C ARG A 21 3.30 10.36 -6.75
N VAL A 22 2.08 9.99 -6.45
CA VAL A 22 1.66 8.57 -6.31
C VAL A 22 0.71 8.11 -7.41
N ALA A 23 0.66 8.82 -8.52
CA ALA A 23 -0.13 8.46 -9.68
C ALA A 23 0.59 7.40 -10.54
N PRO A 24 -0.16 6.61 -11.33
CA PRO A 24 0.46 5.70 -12.30
C PRO A 24 1.45 6.44 -13.20
N GLY A 25 2.60 5.82 -13.42
CA GLY A 25 3.73 6.40 -14.16
C GLY A 25 4.82 6.98 -13.27
N SER A 26 4.53 7.26 -12.00
CA SER A 26 5.52 7.77 -11.05
C SER A 26 6.21 6.64 -10.32
N MET A 27 7.45 6.86 -9.89
CA MET A 27 8.14 5.92 -9.00
C MET A 27 7.46 5.94 -7.64
N ALA A 28 7.17 4.75 -7.10
CA ALA A 28 6.56 4.64 -5.78
C ALA A 28 7.53 5.19 -4.72
N PRO A 29 7.11 6.16 -3.89
CA PRO A 29 7.97 6.67 -2.83
C PRO A 29 8.43 5.56 -1.89
N VAL A 30 9.73 5.51 -1.64
CA VAL A 30 10.34 4.49 -0.78
C VAL A 30 10.10 4.87 0.69
N PHE A 31 9.77 3.89 1.49
CA PHE A 31 9.57 4.03 2.93
C PHE A 31 9.94 2.73 3.63
N THR A 32 10.02 2.78 4.95
CA THR A 32 10.30 1.62 5.78
C THR A 32 9.13 1.30 6.70
N ALA A 33 9.03 0.05 7.08
CA ALA A 33 8.06 -0.44 8.06
C ALA A 33 8.72 -1.50 8.93
N ILE A 34 8.08 -1.84 10.05
CA ILE A 34 8.58 -2.84 11.00
C ILE A 34 7.88 -4.17 10.71
N THR A 35 8.67 -5.24 10.52
CA THR A 35 8.16 -6.57 10.20
C THR A 35 7.62 -7.29 11.43
N LEU A 36 7.01 -8.46 11.21
CA LEU A 36 6.54 -9.33 12.30
C LEU A 36 7.69 -9.80 13.21
N GLU A 37 8.89 -9.88 12.68
CA GLU A 37 10.10 -10.28 13.41
C GLU A 37 10.76 -9.11 14.14
N GLY A 38 10.25 -7.88 13.96
CA GLY A 38 10.80 -6.68 14.58
C GLY A 38 11.91 -6.01 13.78
N ASP A 39 12.24 -6.52 12.61
CA ASP A 39 13.22 -5.93 11.69
C ASP A 39 12.59 -4.79 10.89
N THR A 40 13.42 -4.02 10.21
CA THR A 40 12.97 -2.99 9.29
C THR A 40 13.00 -3.53 7.86
N VAL A 41 11.91 -3.32 7.11
CA VAL A 41 11.83 -3.61 5.69
C VAL A 41 11.59 -2.32 4.92
N SER A 42 12.28 -2.16 3.78
CA SER A 42 12.06 -1.06 2.85
C SER A 42 11.23 -1.54 1.66
N LEU A 43 10.35 -0.68 1.14
CA LEU A 43 9.66 -0.97 -0.12
C LEU A 43 10.65 -1.28 -1.25
N ALA A 44 11.83 -0.63 -1.26
CA ALA A 44 12.87 -0.88 -2.25
C ALA A 44 13.41 -2.32 -2.21
N ASP A 45 13.33 -3.00 -1.07
CA ASP A 45 13.79 -4.39 -0.93
C ASP A 45 12.94 -5.38 -1.74
N LEU A 46 11.74 -4.96 -2.16
CA LEU A 46 10.80 -5.81 -2.90
C LEU A 46 10.87 -5.61 -4.40
N ARG A 47 11.80 -4.79 -4.90
CA ARG A 47 12.00 -4.60 -6.35
C ARG A 47 12.44 -5.91 -7.01
N GLY A 48 12.10 -6.04 -8.29
CA GLY A 48 12.36 -7.25 -9.08
C GLY A 48 11.12 -8.09 -9.30
N LYS A 49 10.04 -7.79 -8.62
CA LYS A 49 8.73 -8.41 -8.78
C LYS A 49 7.64 -7.33 -8.87
N TYR A 50 6.49 -7.70 -9.41
CA TYR A 50 5.29 -6.86 -9.24
C TYR A 50 4.88 -6.91 -7.77
N VAL A 51 4.48 -5.77 -7.20
CA VAL A 51 4.09 -5.67 -5.80
C VAL A 51 2.72 -5.03 -5.68
N ILE A 52 1.82 -5.68 -4.96
CA ILE A 52 0.61 -5.04 -4.46
C ILE A 52 0.97 -4.41 -3.12
N LEU A 53 0.92 -3.08 -3.05
CA LEU A 53 1.11 -2.32 -1.82
C LEU A 53 -0.26 -2.00 -1.24
N ASP A 54 -0.56 -2.56 -0.09
CA ASP A 54 -1.88 -2.53 0.55
C ASP A 54 -1.78 -1.90 1.94
N PHE A 55 -2.34 -0.70 2.08
CA PHE A 55 -2.44 -0.05 3.40
C PHE A 55 -3.75 -0.43 4.07
N TRP A 56 -3.66 -0.94 5.28
CA TRP A 56 -4.79 -1.53 6.00
C TRP A 56 -4.67 -1.36 7.51
N ALA A 57 -5.65 -1.88 8.25
CA ALA A 57 -5.61 -2.04 9.69
C ALA A 57 -6.53 -3.18 10.11
N SER A 58 -6.24 -3.81 11.24
CA SER A 58 -7.02 -4.95 11.74
C SER A 58 -8.48 -4.62 12.04
N TRP A 59 -8.75 -3.37 12.43
CA TRP A 59 -10.09 -2.88 12.76
C TRP A 59 -10.88 -2.43 11.52
N CYS A 60 -10.26 -2.43 10.35
CA CYS A 60 -10.88 -1.96 9.10
C CYS A 60 -11.58 -3.11 8.40
N MET A 61 -12.90 -3.20 8.52
CA MET A 61 -13.68 -4.29 7.91
C MET A 61 -13.56 -4.33 6.38
N PRO A 62 -13.65 -3.19 5.65
CA PRO A 62 -13.43 -3.22 4.20
C PRO A 62 -12.03 -3.69 3.81
N CYS A 63 -11.01 -3.39 4.61
CA CYS A 63 -9.65 -3.87 4.39
C CYS A 63 -9.58 -5.40 4.54
N ARG A 64 -10.24 -5.92 5.57
CA ARG A 64 -10.29 -7.37 5.83
C ARG A 64 -11.03 -8.11 4.71
N ALA A 65 -12.10 -7.52 4.20
CA ALA A 65 -12.83 -8.06 3.05
C ALA A 65 -11.96 -8.07 1.79
N GLU A 66 -11.19 -7.01 1.58
CA GLU A 66 -10.28 -6.90 0.43
C GLU A 66 -9.13 -7.91 0.50
N SER A 67 -8.66 -8.24 1.70
CA SER A 67 -7.57 -9.21 1.88
C SER A 67 -7.93 -10.60 1.35
N VAL A 68 -9.20 -10.96 1.27
CA VAL A 68 -9.66 -12.21 0.67
C VAL A 68 -9.29 -12.25 -0.82
N HIS A 69 -9.51 -11.15 -1.53
CA HIS A 69 -9.15 -11.01 -2.95
C HIS A 69 -7.64 -11.00 -3.16
N VAL A 70 -6.92 -10.27 -2.31
CA VAL A 70 -5.45 -10.22 -2.35
C VAL A 70 -4.86 -11.61 -2.15
N LYS A 71 -5.43 -12.39 -1.22
CA LYS A 71 -5.00 -13.77 -0.97
C LYS A 71 -5.16 -14.66 -2.21
N GLU A 72 -6.29 -14.56 -2.91
CA GLU A 72 -6.52 -15.30 -4.14
C GLU A 72 -5.50 -14.92 -5.22
N ILE A 73 -5.22 -13.62 -5.36
CA ILE A 73 -4.21 -13.12 -6.30
C ILE A 73 -2.83 -13.69 -5.95
N TYR A 74 -2.45 -13.60 -4.69
CA TYR A 74 -1.16 -14.10 -4.20
C TYR A 74 -1.00 -15.60 -4.50
N GLN A 75 -2.02 -16.40 -4.19
CA GLN A 75 -1.98 -17.84 -4.43
C GLN A 75 -1.79 -18.18 -5.91
N LYS A 76 -2.39 -17.41 -6.81
CA LYS A 76 -2.30 -17.66 -8.27
C LYS A 76 -1.02 -17.13 -8.90
N LEU A 77 -0.54 -15.98 -8.46
CA LEU A 77 0.47 -15.22 -9.20
C LEU A 77 1.82 -15.11 -8.48
N HIS A 78 1.92 -15.53 -7.22
CA HIS A 78 3.16 -15.40 -6.46
C HIS A 78 4.35 -16.07 -7.18
N GLU A 79 4.18 -17.29 -7.62
CA GLU A 79 5.24 -18.03 -8.30
C GLU A 79 5.58 -17.45 -9.68
N LYS A 80 4.65 -16.68 -10.26
CA LYS A 80 4.88 -16.02 -11.56
C LYS A 80 5.64 -14.70 -11.45
N GLY A 81 5.84 -14.19 -10.23
CA GLY A 81 6.57 -12.95 -10.01
C GLY A 81 5.75 -11.82 -9.40
N LEU A 82 4.66 -12.12 -8.71
CA LEU A 82 3.88 -11.12 -7.97
C LEU A 82 4.08 -11.30 -6.46
N ASP A 83 4.38 -10.21 -5.80
CA ASP A 83 4.50 -10.16 -4.36
C ASP A 83 3.45 -9.21 -3.77
N VAL A 84 3.24 -9.28 -2.47
CA VAL A 84 2.33 -8.41 -1.74
C VAL A 84 3.01 -7.85 -0.51
N PHE A 85 2.80 -6.58 -0.24
CA PHE A 85 3.26 -5.91 0.96
C PHE A 85 2.07 -5.21 1.61
N SER A 86 1.57 -5.77 2.70
CA SER A 86 0.49 -5.18 3.49
C SER A 86 1.07 -4.39 4.65
N VAL A 87 0.74 -3.11 4.73
CA VAL A 87 1.30 -2.14 5.66
C VAL A 87 0.20 -1.63 6.58
N SER A 88 0.30 -1.98 7.86
CA SER A 88 -0.71 -1.68 8.86
C SER A 88 -0.46 -0.35 9.55
N SER A 89 -1.55 0.35 9.84
CA SER A 89 -1.57 1.54 10.68
C SER A 89 -2.06 1.26 12.11
N ASP A 90 -2.16 -0.02 12.49
CA ASP A 90 -2.61 -0.40 13.83
C ASP A 90 -1.76 0.23 14.93
N LYS A 91 -2.41 0.65 16.01
CA LYS A 91 -1.74 1.05 17.25
C LYS A 91 -1.46 -0.16 18.14
N ASP A 92 -2.33 -1.16 18.08
CA ASP A 92 -2.24 -2.40 18.85
C ASP A 92 -1.58 -3.49 18.01
N GLU A 93 -0.33 -3.80 18.35
CA GLU A 93 0.45 -4.81 17.65
C GLU A 93 -0.15 -6.21 17.75
N GLN A 94 -0.75 -6.53 18.87
CA GLN A 94 -1.38 -7.85 19.07
C GLN A 94 -2.61 -8.01 18.17
N ALA A 95 -3.41 -6.95 18.03
CA ALA A 95 -4.56 -6.95 17.12
C ALA A 95 -4.11 -7.13 15.66
N TRP A 96 -3.01 -6.48 15.28
CA TRP A 96 -2.40 -6.63 13.96
C TRP A 96 -1.97 -8.08 13.71
N ARG A 97 -1.22 -8.68 14.63
CA ARG A 97 -0.75 -10.06 14.52
C ARG A 97 -1.91 -11.06 14.46
N LYS A 98 -2.93 -10.84 15.28
CA LYS A 98 -4.11 -11.70 15.30
C LYS A 98 -4.87 -11.66 13.97
N ALA A 99 -5.05 -10.48 13.40
CA ALA A 99 -5.74 -10.33 12.11
C ALA A 99 -4.98 -11.03 10.98
N ILE A 100 -3.66 -10.91 10.96
CA ILE A 100 -2.81 -11.59 9.98
C ILE A 100 -3.00 -13.12 10.07
N GLU A 101 -3.00 -13.64 11.28
CA GLU A 101 -3.19 -15.07 11.51
C GLU A 101 -4.61 -15.51 11.13
N ASP A 102 -5.62 -14.80 11.61
CA ASP A 102 -7.03 -15.15 11.36
C ASP A 102 -7.38 -15.12 9.86
N ASP A 103 -6.82 -14.18 9.11
CA ASP A 103 -7.10 -14.02 7.67
C ASP A 103 -6.11 -14.78 6.78
N GLY A 104 -5.10 -15.43 7.38
CA GLY A 104 -4.11 -16.19 6.61
C GLY A 104 -3.31 -15.35 5.63
N MET A 105 -2.86 -14.19 6.08
CA MET A 105 -2.09 -13.25 5.26
C MET A 105 -0.61 -13.62 5.28
N VAL A 106 -0.20 -14.53 4.39
CA VAL A 106 1.12 -15.20 4.41
C VAL A 106 2.22 -14.43 3.67
N TRP A 107 1.94 -13.25 3.15
CA TRP A 107 2.88 -12.42 2.41
C TRP A 107 3.57 -11.38 3.32
N HIS A 108 4.39 -10.52 2.74
CA HIS A 108 5.12 -9.50 3.48
C HIS A 108 4.19 -8.59 4.28
N GLN A 109 4.49 -8.43 5.56
CA GLN A 109 3.72 -7.60 6.49
C GLN A 109 4.63 -6.55 7.11
N GLY A 110 4.11 -5.33 7.24
CA GLY A 110 4.78 -4.27 7.97
C GLY A 110 3.79 -3.47 8.79
N ILE A 111 4.28 -2.83 9.85
CA ILE A 111 3.51 -1.90 10.66
C ILE A 111 4.23 -0.56 10.72
N LEU A 112 3.46 0.53 10.62
CA LEU A 112 3.95 1.89 10.72
C LEU A 112 3.73 2.43 12.13
N ARG A 113 4.71 3.15 12.67
CA ARG A 113 4.64 3.69 14.03
C ARG A 113 5.07 5.15 14.10
N GLY A 114 4.45 5.89 15.02
CA GLY A 114 4.87 7.23 15.40
C GLY A 114 4.99 8.19 14.23
N LYS A 115 6.10 8.91 14.17
CA LYS A 115 6.37 9.90 13.13
C LYS A 115 6.46 9.29 11.74
N ASN A 116 6.98 8.07 11.64
CA ASN A 116 7.07 7.37 10.36
C ASN A 116 5.69 7.08 9.78
N LYS A 117 4.73 6.71 10.60
CA LYS A 117 3.35 6.49 10.17
C LYS A 117 2.76 7.76 9.54
N LYS A 118 2.91 8.89 10.23
CA LYS A 118 2.45 10.18 9.72
C LYS A 118 3.15 10.53 8.42
N HIS A 119 4.46 10.36 8.37
CA HIS A 119 5.28 10.63 7.19
C HIS A 119 4.82 9.83 5.97
N VAL A 120 4.65 8.52 6.12
CA VAL A 120 4.24 7.63 5.01
C VAL A 120 2.83 7.97 4.52
N TYR A 121 1.90 8.23 5.43
CA TYR A 121 0.54 8.61 5.07
C TYR A 121 0.49 9.92 4.31
N GLU A 122 1.26 10.91 4.72
CA GLU A 122 1.39 12.19 4.00
C GLU A 122 2.05 12.00 2.65
N LEU A 123 3.11 11.19 2.59
CA LEU A 123 3.87 10.89 1.38
C LEU A 123 2.98 10.27 0.30
N TYR A 124 2.10 9.36 0.67
CA TYR A 124 1.18 8.67 -0.23
C TYR A 124 -0.19 9.36 -0.35
N GLY A 125 -0.45 10.40 0.45
CA GLY A 125 -1.72 11.10 0.44
C GLY A 125 -2.88 10.24 0.90
N ILE A 126 -2.65 9.33 1.85
CA ILE A 126 -3.65 8.39 2.34
C ILE A 126 -4.61 9.13 3.28
N VAL A 127 -5.88 9.20 2.89
CA VAL A 127 -6.96 9.81 3.69
C VAL A 127 -7.96 8.77 4.18
N GLY A 128 -7.88 7.56 3.67
CA GLY A 128 -8.74 6.45 4.08
C GLY A 128 -8.16 5.13 3.60
N ILE A 129 -8.55 4.05 4.27
CA ILE A 129 -8.14 2.69 3.96
C ILE A 129 -9.36 1.81 3.66
N PRO A 130 -9.24 0.75 2.84
CA PRO A 130 -8.00 0.29 2.20
C PRO A 130 -7.51 1.28 1.12
N ALA A 131 -6.18 1.37 0.97
CA ALA A 131 -5.54 2.15 -0.08
C ALA A 131 -4.51 1.24 -0.76
N ILE A 132 -4.69 0.99 -2.07
CA ILE A 132 -3.96 -0.04 -2.79
C ILE A 132 -3.27 0.55 -4.01
N TRP A 133 -1.99 0.21 -4.17
CA TRP A 133 -1.18 0.51 -5.35
C TRP A 133 -0.64 -0.80 -5.93
N VAL A 134 -0.46 -0.83 -7.25
CA VAL A 134 0.27 -1.90 -7.92
C VAL A 134 1.54 -1.30 -8.51
N ILE A 135 2.66 -1.93 -8.24
CA ILE A 135 4.01 -1.44 -8.55
C ILE A 135 4.72 -2.47 -9.42
N ASP A 136 5.42 -2.01 -10.46
CA ASP A 136 6.17 -2.90 -11.36
C ASP A 136 7.53 -3.30 -10.77
N PRO A 137 8.26 -4.24 -11.40
CA PRO A 137 9.56 -4.68 -10.89
C PRO A 137 10.63 -3.58 -10.74
N ASP A 138 10.49 -2.49 -11.46
CA ASP A 138 11.42 -1.35 -11.39
C ASP A 138 11.03 -0.34 -10.29
N GLY A 139 9.88 -0.53 -9.66
CA GLY A 139 9.39 0.36 -8.60
C GLY A 139 8.42 1.44 -9.10
N LYS A 140 7.97 1.36 -10.35
CA LYS A 140 7.01 2.30 -10.92
C LYS A 140 5.58 1.91 -10.58
N ILE A 141 4.77 2.87 -10.18
CA ILE A 141 3.34 2.67 -9.98
C ILE A 141 2.67 2.45 -11.34
N ILE A 142 1.94 1.35 -11.47
CA ILE A 142 1.19 0.99 -12.69
C ILE A 142 -0.32 0.90 -12.43
N GLY A 143 -0.75 0.90 -11.19
CA GLY A 143 -2.17 0.88 -10.82
C GLY A 143 -2.40 1.52 -9.47
N LYS A 144 -3.60 2.09 -9.28
CA LYS A 144 -4.00 2.77 -8.05
C LYS A 144 -5.50 2.62 -7.82
N ASN A 145 -5.88 2.43 -6.56
CA ASN A 145 -7.29 2.34 -6.13
C ASN A 145 -8.07 1.18 -6.81
N LEU A 146 -7.37 0.09 -7.08
CA LEU A 146 -7.99 -1.11 -7.64
C LEU A 146 -8.44 -2.03 -6.51
N ARG A 147 -9.65 -2.57 -6.60
CA ARG A 147 -10.22 -3.47 -5.59
C ARG A 147 -10.99 -4.62 -6.22
N GLY A 148 -11.10 -5.72 -5.48
CA GLY A 148 -11.93 -6.86 -5.84
C GLY A 148 -11.59 -7.44 -7.20
N GLU A 149 -12.60 -7.66 -8.01
CA GLU A 149 -12.42 -8.24 -9.35
C GLU A 149 -11.56 -7.37 -10.27
N LYS A 150 -11.64 -6.04 -10.13
CA LYS A 150 -10.81 -5.13 -10.92
C LYS A 150 -9.33 -5.31 -10.62
N LEU A 151 -8.97 -5.52 -9.33
CA LEU A 151 -7.60 -5.79 -8.93
C LEU A 151 -7.15 -7.16 -9.45
N LYS A 152 -7.99 -8.17 -9.36
CA LYS A 152 -7.71 -9.52 -9.88
C LYS A 152 -7.45 -9.48 -11.37
N ASP A 153 -8.33 -8.86 -12.13
CA ASP A 153 -8.20 -8.76 -13.60
C ASP A 153 -6.94 -8.01 -13.99
N PHE A 154 -6.66 -6.89 -13.32
CA PHE A 154 -5.46 -6.10 -13.58
C PHE A 154 -4.20 -6.92 -13.37
N CYS A 155 -4.10 -7.59 -12.23
CA CYS A 155 -2.91 -8.39 -11.90
C CYS A 155 -2.77 -9.60 -12.82
N SER A 156 -3.87 -10.26 -13.18
CA SER A 156 -3.84 -11.41 -14.09
C SER A 156 -3.27 -11.05 -15.47
N ARG A 157 -3.62 -9.86 -15.96
CA ARG A 157 -3.14 -9.38 -17.28
C ARG A 157 -1.65 -9.07 -17.30
N LEU A 158 -1.03 -8.83 -16.15
CA LEU A 158 0.41 -8.56 -16.08
C LEU A 158 1.25 -9.76 -16.53
N PHE A 159 0.68 -10.96 -16.47
CA PHE A 159 1.39 -12.22 -16.75
C PHE A 159 0.87 -12.94 -18.01
N ASP A 160 0.06 -12.25 -18.78
CA ASP A 160 -0.46 -12.79 -20.07
C ASP A 160 0.60 -12.75 -21.17
#